data_57c760848f85191f2a80c98032496ee0
#
_entry.id   57c760848f85191f2a80c98032496ee0
#
_cell.length_a   1.000
_cell.length_b   1.000
_cell.length_c   1.000
_cell.angle_alpha   90.00
_cell.angle_beta   90.00
_cell.angle_gamma   90.00
#
_symmetry.space_group_name_H-M   'P 1'
#
loop_
_entity.id
_entity.type
_entity.pdbx_description
1 polymer ?
#
loop_
_entity_poly.entity_id
_entity_poly.type
_entity_poly.pdbx_seq_one_letter_code
_entity_poly.pdbx_strand_id
1 'polypeptide(L)'
;MLEADLKAQLKGYLARAVRPIHIVASLDDSPKSAELRSLLDDLAEASDRITIDLGGDDARRPSFALTSPGHDISLRFAGLPMGHEFTSLVLALLQVGGHPSKAAQETLEQVAALEGEYLFETYYSLSCQNCPDVVQALNLAAVLNPRIRHVAIDGALFQDEVEAREIMSVPTVFLNGEKFDQGRMTLEQIVAKLDTGAAKREAAKIADKAPFEVLVVGGGPAGAAAAIYAARKGIRTGIAAERFGGQVLDTMAIENFISVKETEGPKLAAALEQHVREYEVDIMNLQRGTRLVPAVDDGLIEVQLENGASLRSRTVVLATGARWRQMNVPGEDQYRNKGVAYCPHCDGPLFKGKRVAVIGGGNSGVEAAIDLAGIVAHVTLIEFDAQLRADEVLQRKLRSLANVRIVTSAQTTEVLGDGSRVNGLVYRDRVGGGDHRVELEGVFVQIGLLPNTEWLKGVVELSPRGEIVVDARGQTSVPGVFAAGDVTTVPYKQIVIAMGEGSKAALSAFDHLIRHSAPAPQAAAA
;
A
#
# COMPACT_ATOMS: atom_id res chain seq x y z
N MET A 1 9.67 31.36 -8.52
CA MET A 1 10.14 29.98 -8.45
C MET A 1 9.17 28.99 -9.10
N LEU A 2 7.87 29.11 -8.86
CA LEU A 2 6.85 28.28 -9.47
C LEU A 2 6.54 28.71 -10.92
N GLU A 3 6.28 27.75 -11.82
CA GLU A 3 5.82 28.00 -13.18
C GLU A 3 4.41 28.62 -13.18
N ALA A 4 4.07 29.39 -14.24
CA ALA A 4 2.81 30.14 -14.31
C ALA A 4 1.56 29.27 -14.15
N ASP A 5 1.55 28.07 -14.77
CA ASP A 5 0.44 27.14 -14.69
C ASP A 5 0.25 26.59 -13.27
N LEU A 6 1.37 26.30 -12.58
CA LEU A 6 1.34 25.81 -11.20
C LEU A 6 0.88 26.90 -10.23
N LYS A 7 1.30 28.18 -10.47
CA LYS A 7 0.78 29.34 -9.70
C LYS A 7 -0.73 29.52 -9.89
N ALA A 8 -1.24 29.35 -11.10
CA ALA A 8 -2.66 29.47 -11.39
C ALA A 8 -3.48 28.35 -10.68
N GLN A 9 -2.97 27.12 -10.68
CA GLN A 9 -3.58 26.00 -9.96
C GLN A 9 -3.56 26.24 -8.44
N LEU A 10 -2.41 26.67 -7.91
CA LEU A 10 -2.23 26.97 -6.49
C LEU A 10 -3.23 28.05 -6.02
N LYS A 11 -3.40 29.12 -6.78
CA LYS A 11 -4.40 30.14 -6.52
C LYS A 11 -5.82 29.59 -6.46
N GLY A 12 -6.17 28.67 -7.38
CA GLY A 12 -7.46 27.98 -7.39
C GLY A 12 -7.69 27.09 -6.15
N TYR A 13 -6.63 26.42 -5.67
CA TYR A 13 -6.70 25.64 -4.43
C TYR A 13 -6.82 26.53 -3.20
N LEU A 14 -5.97 27.55 -3.07
CA LEU A 14 -5.93 28.43 -1.89
C LEU A 14 -7.19 29.32 -1.74
N ALA A 15 -7.95 29.54 -2.81
CA ALA A 15 -9.26 30.18 -2.74
C ALA A 15 -10.26 29.43 -1.81
N ARG A 16 -9.99 28.16 -1.50
CA ARG A 16 -10.81 27.33 -0.58
C ARG A 16 -10.45 27.53 0.89
N ALA A 17 -9.32 28.18 1.20
CA ALA A 17 -8.95 28.50 2.57
C ALA A 17 -9.95 29.53 3.14
N VAL A 18 -10.46 29.26 4.33
CA VAL A 18 -11.46 30.12 5.02
C VAL A 18 -10.86 30.89 6.20
N ARG A 19 -9.67 30.49 6.67
CA ARG A 19 -8.92 31.13 7.76
C ARG A 19 -7.63 31.77 7.25
N PRO A 20 -7.11 32.80 7.93
CA PRO A 20 -5.78 33.33 7.63
C PRO A 20 -4.70 32.30 7.95
N ILE A 21 -3.65 32.30 7.14
CA ILE A 21 -2.48 31.42 7.27
C ILE A 21 -1.27 32.33 7.54
N HIS A 22 -0.58 32.06 8.62
CA HIS A 22 0.64 32.78 8.97
C HIS A 22 1.85 31.86 8.84
N ILE A 23 2.82 32.28 8.04
CA ILE A 23 4.07 31.54 7.77
C ILE A 23 5.21 32.26 8.49
N VAL A 24 5.89 31.54 9.39
CA VAL A 24 7.07 32.05 10.09
C VAL A 24 8.29 31.32 9.55
N ALA A 25 9.15 32.03 8.81
CA ALA A 25 10.33 31.45 8.15
C ALA A 25 11.61 31.75 8.94
N SER A 26 12.44 30.72 9.10
CA SER A 26 13.79 30.78 9.66
C SER A 26 14.79 30.57 8.52
N LEU A 27 15.46 31.63 8.10
CA LEU A 27 16.38 31.66 6.95
C LEU A 27 17.81 31.98 7.39
N ASP A 28 18.76 31.62 6.55
CA ASP A 28 20.16 31.99 6.62
C ASP A 28 20.63 32.56 5.26
N ASP A 29 21.91 32.77 5.09
CA ASP A 29 22.50 33.34 3.85
C ASP A 29 22.75 32.25 2.76
N SER A 30 22.22 31.02 2.94
CA SER A 30 22.44 29.93 1.99
C SER A 30 21.62 30.11 0.71
N PRO A 31 22.06 29.52 -0.43
CA PRO A 31 21.27 29.50 -1.66
C PRO A 31 19.88 28.83 -1.46
N LYS A 32 19.78 27.84 -0.58
CA LYS A 32 18.50 27.17 -0.27
C LYS A 32 17.54 28.06 0.49
N SER A 33 18.03 28.93 1.36
CA SER A 33 17.22 29.99 1.98
C SER A 33 16.67 31.00 0.96
N ALA A 34 17.46 31.34 -0.03
CA ALA A 34 17.01 32.22 -1.12
C ALA A 34 15.94 31.55 -2.00
N GLU A 35 16.09 30.23 -2.31
CA GLU A 35 15.07 29.45 -3.01
C GLU A 35 13.78 29.37 -2.20
N LEU A 36 13.86 29.07 -0.87
CA LEU A 36 12.70 29.03 0.00
C LEU A 36 12.00 30.40 0.05
N ARG A 37 12.76 31.48 0.17
CA ARG A 37 12.21 32.84 0.15
C ARG A 37 11.37 33.07 -1.12
N SER A 38 11.90 32.70 -2.29
CA SER A 38 11.18 32.83 -3.56
C SER A 38 9.89 31.99 -3.61
N LEU A 39 9.90 30.79 -3.02
CA LEU A 39 8.69 29.95 -2.88
C LEU A 39 7.65 30.64 -2.00
N LEU A 40 8.06 31.19 -0.85
CA LEU A 40 7.16 31.86 0.09
C LEU A 40 6.53 33.11 -0.54
N ASP A 41 7.31 33.88 -1.32
CA ASP A 41 6.80 35.03 -2.05
C ASP A 41 5.74 34.61 -3.09
N ASP A 42 5.95 33.48 -3.81
CA ASP A 42 4.96 32.88 -4.73
C ASP A 42 3.67 32.45 -4.00
N LEU A 43 3.78 31.91 -2.79
CA LEU A 43 2.62 31.53 -1.96
C LEU A 43 1.82 32.76 -1.52
N ALA A 44 2.49 33.84 -1.08
CA ALA A 44 1.84 35.09 -0.69
C ALA A 44 1.16 35.78 -1.87
N GLU A 45 1.75 35.73 -3.06
CA GLU A 45 1.12 36.22 -4.29
C GLU A 45 -0.15 35.44 -4.68
N ALA A 46 -0.18 34.15 -4.35
CA ALA A 46 -1.30 33.28 -4.70
C ALA A 46 -2.54 33.47 -3.83
N SER A 47 -2.42 34.06 -2.61
CA SER A 47 -3.58 34.22 -1.69
C SER A 47 -3.37 35.36 -0.70
N ASP A 48 -4.33 36.29 -0.64
CA ASP A 48 -4.38 37.39 0.35
C ASP A 48 -4.54 36.89 1.79
N ARG A 49 -4.80 35.60 2.01
CA ARG A 49 -4.91 34.99 3.34
C ARG A 49 -3.57 34.56 3.91
N ILE A 50 -2.51 34.58 3.11
CA ILE A 50 -1.17 34.19 3.53
C ILE A 50 -0.37 35.44 3.91
N THR A 51 0.16 35.41 5.13
CA THR A 51 1.13 36.40 5.61
C THR A 51 2.45 35.73 5.96
N ILE A 52 3.57 36.39 5.67
CA ILE A 52 4.90 35.85 5.90
C ILE A 52 5.65 36.73 6.90
N ASP A 53 6.22 36.07 7.90
CA ASP A 53 7.18 36.62 8.84
C ASP A 53 8.53 35.91 8.62
N LEU A 54 9.59 36.68 8.45
CA LEU A 54 10.97 36.20 8.23
C LEU A 54 11.79 36.20 9.52
N GLY A 55 11.18 36.55 10.64
CA GLY A 55 11.83 36.64 11.94
C GLY A 55 11.92 35.34 12.72
N GLY A 56 11.73 34.18 12.07
CA GLY A 56 11.85 32.88 12.72
C GLY A 56 13.26 32.58 13.25
N ASP A 57 13.34 31.83 14.33
CA ASP A 57 14.57 31.49 15.04
C ASP A 57 14.85 29.98 15.16
N ASP A 58 14.20 29.15 14.32
CA ASP A 58 14.43 27.71 14.34
C ASP A 58 15.89 27.35 14.03
N ALA A 59 16.39 26.33 14.69
CA ALA A 59 17.75 25.84 14.49
C ALA A 59 17.98 25.25 13.09
N ARG A 60 16.96 24.61 12.51
CA ARG A 60 17.00 24.08 11.14
C ARG A 60 16.71 25.22 10.15
N ARG A 61 17.71 25.56 9.33
CA ARG A 61 17.61 26.59 8.31
C ARG A 61 18.07 26.06 6.94
N PRO A 62 17.29 26.31 5.87
CA PRO A 62 16.00 27.00 5.83
C PRO A 62 14.85 26.16 6.36
N SER A 63 13.92 26.79 7.04
CA SER A 63 12.67 26.16 7.46
C SER A 63 11.54 27.18 7.59
N PHE A 64 10.29 26.71 7.69
CA PHE A 64 9.15 27.58 7.97
C PHE A 64 8.05 26.81 8.71
N ALA A 65 7.38 27.51 9.62
CA ALA A 65 6.21 27.01 10.33
C ALA A 65 4.94 27.55 9.69
N LEU A 66 3.90 26.75 9.68
CA LEU A 66 2.53 27.11 9.28
C LEU A 66 1.65 27.18 10.52
N THR A 67 1.01 28.32 10.72
CA THR A 67 0.09 28.58 11.83
C THR A 67 -1.16 29.31 11.35
N SER A 68 -2.19 29.40 12.20
CA SER A 68 -3.37 30.21 11.95
C SER A 68 -3.74 30.98 13.23
N PRO A 69 -3.93 32.30 13.16
CA PRO A 69 -4.27 33.10 14.33
C PRO A 69 -5.46 32.53 15.11
N GLY A 70 -5.32 32.41 16.43
CA GLY A 70 -6.35 31.84 17.30
C GLY A 70 -6.45 30.32 17.31
N HIS A 71 -5.55 29.60 16.63
CA HIS A 71 -5.46 28.14 16.60
C HIS A 71 -4.06 27.71 17.02
N ASP A 72 -3.97 26.77 17.96
CA ASP A 72 -2.69 26.21 18.39
C ASP A 72 -2.28 25.08 17.42
N ILE A 73 -1.66 25.45 16.32
CA ILE A 73 -1.18 24.54 15.28
C ILE A 73 0.35 24.64 15.24
N SER A 74 1.03 23.50 15.37
CA SER A 74 2.48 23.41 15.29
C SER A 74 2.91 22.44 14.17
N LEU A 75 3.05 23.00 12.96
CA LEU A 75 3.45 22.31 11.76
C LEU A 75 4.62 23.05 11.11
N ARG A 76 5.71 22.35 10.81
CA ARG A 76 6.92 22.91 10.21
C ARG A 76 7.44 22.05 9.06
N PHE A 77 7.93 22.73 8.04
CA PHE A 77 8.79 22.15 7.01
C PHE A 77 10.22 22.65 7.19
N ALA A 78 11.15 21.74 7.39
CA ALA A 78 12.58 22.00 7.38
C ALA A 78 13.14 21.58 6.00
N GLY A 79 13.40 22.56 5.16
CA GLY A 79 13.76 22.41 3.75
C GLY A 79 12.71 23.01 2.80
N LEU A 80 12.82 22.64 1.51
CA LEU A 80 11.92 23.06 0.45
C LEU A 80 11.00 21.91 0.05
N PRO A 81 9.71 21.91 0.41
CA PRO A 81 8.77 20.84 0.07
C PRO A 81 8.34 20.94 -1.40
N MET A 82 9.25 20.56 -2.31
CA MET A 82 9.05 20.50 -3.75
C MET A 82 8.98 19.03 -4.21
N GLY A 83 8.97 18.78 -5.51
CA GLY A 83 8.83 17.42 -6.03
C GLY A 83 7.57 16.74 -5.52
N HIS A 84 7.68 15.53 -4.99
CA HIS A 84 6.52 14.80 -4.44
C HIS A 84 5.90 15.46 -3.21
N GLU A 85 6.67 16.24 -2.43
CA GLU A 85 6.18 16.91 -1.23
C GLU A 85 5.46 18.24 -1.51
N PHE A 86 5.42 18.71 -2.73
CA PHE A 86 4.67 19.93 -3.07
C PHE A 86 3.16 19.76 -2.77
N THR A 87 2.62 18.59 -3.03
CA THR A 87 1.23 18.27 -2.67
C THR A 87 1.01 18.33 -1.15
N SER A 88 1.98 17.86 -0.37
CA SER A 88 1.91 17.92 1.10
C SER A 88 1.89 19.34 1.62
N LEU A 89 2.67 20.25 1.00
CA LEU A 89 2.62 21.68 1.29
C LEU A 89 1.23 22.28 0.98
N VAL A 90 0.71 22.03 -0.21
CA VAL A 90 -0.61 22.57 -0.64
C VAL A 90 -1.73 22.08 0.30
N LEU A 91 -1.73 20.79 0.67
CA LEU A 91 -2.71 20.24 1.60
C LEU A 91 -2.55 20.84 3.01
N ALA A 92 -1.32 21.01 3.50
CA ALA A 92 -1.05 21.63 4.79
C ALA A 92 -1.59 23.07 4.83
N LEU A 93 -1.35 23.86 3.79
CA LEU A 93 -1.89 25.24 3.67
C LEU A 93 -3.43 25.24 3.71
N LEU A 94 -4.08 24.34 2.97
CA LEU A 94 -5.52 24.20 2.95
C LEU A 94 -6.08 23.83 4.34
N GLN A 95 -5.47 22.85 5.00
CA GLN A 95 -5.91 22.36 6.31
C GLN A 95 -5.70 23.42 7.41
N VAL A 96 -4.54 24.07 7.44
CA VAL A 96 -4.27 25.21 8.32
C VAL A 96 -5.24 26.35 8.01
N GLY A 97 -5.54 26.59 6.74
CA GLY A 97 -6.54 27.55 6.26
C GLY A 97 -8.00 27.15 6.54
N GLY A 98 -8.26 26.02 7.20
CA GLY A 98 -9.59 25.59 7.63
C GLY A 98 -10.41 24.83 6.59
N HIS A 99 -9.79 24.39 5.49
CA HIS A 99 -10.46 23.50 4.55
C HIS A 99 -10.60 22.09 5.17
N PRO A 100 -11.80 21.45 5.13
CA PRO A 100 -12.02 20.16 5.76
C PRO A 100 -11.20 19.05 5.09
N SER A 101 -10.73 18.10 5.90
CA SER A 101 -10.09 16.88 5.41
C SER A 101 -11.12 15.92 4.81
N LYS A 102 -10.66 15.06 3.89
CA LYS A 102 -11.44 13.94 3.34
C LYS A 102 -11.27 12.64 4.15
N ALA A 103 -10.46 12.64 5.21
CA ALA A 103 -10.30 11.46 6.08
C ALA A 103 -11.63 11.10 6.76
N ALA A 104 -11.77 9.83 7.15
CA ALA A 104 -12.98 9.36 7.83
C ALA A 104 -13.22 10.14 9.13
N GLN A 105 -14.44 10.56 9.36
CA GLN A 105 -14.83 11.37 10.53
C GLN A 105 -14.38 10.72 11.85
N GLU A 106 -14.51 9.41 11.95
CA GLU A 106 -14.07 8.64 13.11
C GLU A 106 -12.56 8.76 13.36
N THR A 107 -11.73 8.69 12.31
CA THR A 107 -10.28 8.87 12.43
C THR A 107 -9.93 10.29 12.88
N LEU A 108 -10.64 11.31 12.36
CA LEU A 108 -10.45 12.70 12.77
C LEU A 108 -10.77 12.89 14.27
N GLU A 109 -11.85 12.28 14.76
CA GLU A 109 -12.24 12.30 16.17
C GLU A 109 -11.23 11.55 17.05
N GLN A 110 -10.70 10.41 16.59
CA GLN A 110 -9.66 9.67 17.29
C GLN A 110 -8.37 10.50 17.44
N VAL A 111 -7.93 11.18 16.37
CA VAL A 111 -6.78 12.09 16.44
C VAL A 111 -7.01 13.22 17.43
N ALA A 112 -8.18 13.86 17.37
CA ALA A 112 -8.53 14.96 18.26
C ALA A 112 -8.60 14.55 19.74
N ALA A 113 -8.94 13.28 20.00
CA ALA A 113 -9.07 12.72 21.34
C ALA A 113 -7.75 12.16 21.92
N LEU A 114 -6.66 12.14 21.16
CA LEU A 114 -5.36 11.65 21.66
C LEU A 114 -4.88 12.53 22.82
N GLU A 115 -4.58 11.88 23.94
CA GLU A 115 -4.01 12.50 25.14
C GLU A 115 -2.51 12.23 25.18
N GLY A 116 -1.72 13.24 25.51
CA GLY A 116 -0.25 13.17 25.55
C GLY A 116 0.38 14.23 24.66
N GLU A 117 1.66 14.46 24.83
CA GLU A 117 2.44 15.39 24.02
C GLU A 117 3.25 14.61 22.98
N TYR A 118 3.03 14.91 21.73
CA TYR A 118 3.63 14.19 20.61
C TYR A 118 4.41 15.15 19.72
N LEU A 119 5.73 15.01 19.69
CA LEU A 119 6.60 15.68 18.73
C LEU A 119 7.02 14.67 17.66
N PHE A 120 6.43 14.77 16.48
CA PHE A 120 6.83 13.98 15.35
C PHE A 120 7.85 14.70 14.48
N GLU A 121 8.88 13.97 14.08
CA GLU A 121 9.89 14.38 13.11
C GLU A 121 9.92 13.35 11.98
N THR A 122 9.56 13.77 10.76
CA THR A 122 9.52 12.89 9.60
C THR A 122 10.62 13.25 8.63
N TYR A 123 11.60 12.38 8.46
CA TYR A 123 12.63 12.53 7.45
C TYR A 123 12.11 12.01 6.10
N TYR A 124 12.17 12.85 5.08
CA TYR A 124 11.71 12.54 3.74
C TYR A 124 12.76 12.87 2.68
N SER A 125 12.51 12.47 1.44
CA SER A 125 13.27 12.86 0.24
C SER A 125 12.31 13.38 -0.83
N LEU A 126 12.70 14.39 -1.58
CA LEU A 126 11.89 14.99 -2.65
C LEU A 126 11.52 14.01 -3.77
N SER A 127 12.30 12.93 -3.93
CA SER A 127 12.06 11.83 -4.89
C SER A 127 11.33 10.64 -4.31
N CYS A 128 11.00 10.66 -3.01
CA CYS A 128 10.32 9.55 -2.32
C CYS A 128 8.81 9.61 -2.58
N GLN A 129 8.26 8.59 -3.21
CA GLN A 129 6.82 8.54 -3.53
C GLN A 129 5.92 8.15 -2.36
N ASN A 130 6.47 7.47 -1.35
CA ASN A 130 5.74 7.05 -0.16
C ASN A 130 5.78 8.08 0.98
N CYS A 131 6.69 9.06 0.89
CA CYS A 131 6.86 10.07 1.91
C CYS A 131 5.65 10.99 2.07
N PRO A 132 4.99 11.45 0.99
CA PRO A 132 3.84 12.33 1.10
C PRO A 132 2.70 11.77 1.94
N ASP A 133 2.43 10.48 1.91
CA ASP A 133 1.35 9.88 2.70
C ASP A 133 1.57 10.07 4.20
N VAL A 134 2.81 9.89 4.67
CA VAL A 134 3.18 10.03 6.08
C VAL A 134 3.22 11.50 6.49
N VAL A 135 3.84 12.35 5.66
CA VAL A 135 3.92 13.80 5.91
C VAL A 135 2.52 14.41 5.98
N GLN A 136 1.63 14.08 5.05
CA GLN A 136 0.25 14.58 5.03
C GLN A 136 -0.57 14.09 6.22
N ALA A 137 -0.41 12.81 6.61
CA ALA A 137 -1.10 12.25 7.78
C ALA A 137 -0.70 12.96 9.08
N LEU A 138 0.59 13.19 9.29
CA LEU A 138 1.10 13.85 10.49
C LEU A 138 0.85 15.37 10.47
N ASN A 139 0.88 16.03 9.30
CA ASN A 139 0.44 17.41 9.15
C ASN A 139 -1.02 17.58 9.53
N LEU A 140 -1.90 16.69 9.05
CA LEU A 140 -3.32 16.71 9.41
C LEU A 140 -3.51 16.48 10.93
N ALA A 141 -2.78 15.52 11.50
CA ALA A 141 -2.84 15.27 12.94
C ALA A 141 -2.46 16.51 13.76
N ALA A 142 -1.39 17.22 13.36
CA ALA A 142 -0.96 18.46 14.03
C ALA A 142 -1.96 19.62 13.87
N VAL A 143 -2.74 19.64 12.79
CA VAL A 143 -3.83 20.63 12.61
C VAL A 143 -5.03 20.32 13.48
N LEU A 144 -5.32 19.03 13.74
CA LEU A 144 -6.50 18.57 14.48
C LEU A 144 -6.32 18.56 15.99
N ASN A 145 -5.08 18.35 16.46
CA ASN A 145 -4.80 18.22 17.89
C ASN A 145 -3.59 19.06 18.28
N PRO A 146 -3.77 20.08 19.13
CA PRO A 146 -2.68 21.00 19.54
C PRO A 146 -1.57 20.33 20.36
N ARG A 147 -1.80 19.11 20.87
CA ARG A 147 -0.78 18.31 21.56
C ARG A 147 0.15 17.57 20.61
N ILE A 148 -0.16 17.60 19.30
CA ILE A 148 0.64 16.99 18.26
C ILE A 148 1.40 18.09 17.52
N ARG A 149 2.72 17.98 17.51
CA ARG A 149 3.62 18.82 16.73
C ARG A 149 4.27 18.00 15.66
N HIS A 150 4.42 18.56 14.46
CA HIS A 150 5.05 17.85 13.36
C HIS A 150 6.08 18.71 12.65
N VAL A 151 7.27 18.13 12.42
CA VAL A 151 8.33 18.69 11.60
C VAL A 151 8.63 17.71 10.47
N ALA A 152 8.38 18.15 9.24
CA ALA A 152 8.77 17.43 8.03
C ALA A 152 10.16 17.91 7.59
N ILE A 153 11.14 17.00 7.49
CA ILE A 153 12.57 17.31 7.34
C ILE A 153 13.08 16.72 6.03
N ASP A 154 13.62 17.56 5.16
CA ASP A 154 14.33 17.11 3.96
C ASP A 154 15.68 16.50 4.35
N GLY A 155 15.76 15.17 4.34
CA GLY A 155 16.96 14.45 4.72
C GLY A 155 18.19 14.76 3.85
N ALA A 156 17.99 15.18 2.61
CA ALA A 156 19.10 15.59 1.73
C ALA A 156 19.72 16.93 2.16
N LEU A 157 18.95 17.79 2.81
CA LEU A 157 19.43 19.08 3.30
C LEU A 157 20.03 19.00 4.70
N PHE A 158 19.54 18.06 5.52
CA PHE A 158 19.98 17.87 6.92
C PHE A 158 20.70 16.53 7.09
N GLN A 159 21.74 16.29 6.29
CA GLN A 159 22.48 15.01 6.26
C GLN A 159 23.16 14.68 7.59
N ASP A 160 23.68 15.66 8.31
CA ASP A 160 24.30 15.46 9.62
C ASP A 160 23.31 14.83 10.62
N GLU A 161 22.03 15.23 10.58
CA GLU A 161 21.00 14.63 11.42
C GLU A 161 20.64 13.21 10.94
N VAL A 162 20.60 12.98 9.64
CA VAL A 162 20.35 11.66 9.03
C VAL A 162 21.43 10.67 9.44
N GLU A 163 22.69 11.07 9.39
CA GLU A 163 23.84 10.26 9.81
C GLU A 163 23.82 10.01 11.32
N ALA A 164 23.62 11.06 12.13
CA ALA A 164 23.61 10.94 13.58
C ALA A 164 22.48 10.05 14.12
N ARG A 165 21.36 9.96 13.36
CA ARG A 165 20.20 9.12 13.71
C ARG A 165 20.18 7.78 12.98
N GLU A 166 21.22 7.43 12.23
CA GLU A 166 21.36 6.20 11.48
C GLU A 166 20.16 5.91 10.55
N ILE A 167 19.66 6.96 9.86
CA ILE A 167 18.50 6.85 8.99
C ILE A 167 18.93 6.25 7.65
N MET A 168 18.52 5.00 7.39
CA MET A 168 18.91 4.25 6.19
C MET A 168 17.88 4.29 5.06
N SER A 169 16.67 4.76 5.35
CA SER A 169 15.60 4.87 4.34
C SER A 169 14.56 5.92 4.76
N VAL A 170 13.75 6.37 3.80
CA VAL A 170 12.68 7.35 4.01
C VAL A 170 11.34 6.83 3.46
N PRO A 171 10.20 7.22 4.07
CA PRO A 171 10.08 8.06 5.25
C PRO A 171 10.53 7.31 6.53
N THR A 172 11.23 8.01 7.40
CA THR A 172 11.50 7.55 8.78
C THR A 172 10.92 8.58 9.74
N VAL A 173 10.15 8.10 10.71
CA VAL A 173 9.45 8.93 11.70
C VAL A 173 10.04 8.72 13.06
N PHE A 174 10.33 9.81 13.76
CA PHE A 174 10.67 9.84 15.18
C PHE A 174 9.51 10.47 15.96
N LEU A 175 9.27 9.95 17.14
CA LEU A 175 8.33 10.47 18.13
C LEU A 175 9.07 10.79 19.41
N ASN A 176 9.01 12.04 19.82
CA ASN A 176 9.70 12.52 21.05
C ASN A 176 11.19 12.15 21.09
N GLY A 177 11.85 12.14 19.92
CA GLY A 177 13.26 11.82 19.76
C GLY A 177 13.59 10.35 19.55
N GLU A 178 12.66 9.43 19.80
CA GLU A 178 12.85 7.99 19.60
C GLU A 178 12.26 7.56 18.23
N LYS A 179 12.89 6.54 17.61
CA LYS A 179 12.40 6.02 16.33
C LYS A 179 11.01 5.39 16.51
N PHE A 180 10.01 5.97 15.87
CA PHE A 180 8.62 5.52 15.92
C PHE A 180 8.31 4.45 14.88
N ASP A 181 8.63 4.75 13.60
CA ASP A 181 8.41 3.82 12.49
C ASP A 181 9.17 4.24 11.24
N GLN A 182 9.12 3.39 10.22
CA GLN A 182 9.78 3.56 8.95
C GLN A 182 8.91 3.00 7.83
N GLY A 183 8.90 3.68 6.68
CA GLY A 183 8.09 3.31 5.53
C GLY A 183 6.71 3.99 5.53
N ARG A 184 5.88 3.60 4.59
CA ARG A 184 4.55 4.17 4.38
C ARG A 184 3.62 3.86 5.55
N MET A 185 2.92 4.87 6.04
CA MET A 185 1.88 4.74 7.06
C MET A 185 0.68 5.63 6.72
N THR A 186 -0.52 5.14 6.99
CA THR A 186 -1.75 5.94 6.95
C THR A 186 -2.02 6.61 8.30
N LEU A 187 -2.92 7.58 8.31
CA LEU A 187 -3.34 8.26 9.55
C LEU A 187 -3.89 7.25 10.57
N GLU A 188 -4.71 6.30 10.13
CA GLU A 188 -5.29 5.25 10.96
C GLU A 188 -4.20 4.37 11.62
N GLN A 189 -3.17 4.01 10.85
CA GLN A 189 -2.05 3.23 11.37
C GLN A 189 -1.24 4.00 12.43
N ILE A 190 -1.04 5.30 12.22
CA ILE A 190 -0.37 6.17 13.18
C ILE A 190 -1.20 6.26 14.47
N VAL A 191 -2.49 6.53 14.36
CA VAL A 191 -3.40 6.60 15.51
C VAL A 191 -3.44 5.29 16.28
N ALA A 192 -3.56 4.15 15.58
CA ALA A 192 -3.59 2.83 16.22
C ALA A 192 -2.33 2.52 17.04
N LYS A 193 -1.17 3.07 16.65
CA LYS A 193 0.09 2.92 17.42
C LYS A 193 0.16 3.84 18.64
N LEU A 194 -0.50 4.99 18.60
CA LEU A 194 -0.51 5.95 19.70
C LEU A 194 -1.57 5.64 20.76
N ASP A 195 -2.72 5.19 20.32
CA ASP A 195 -3.86 4.89 21.17
C ASP A 195 -3.93 3.38 21.48
N THR A 196 -3.24 2.97 22.54
CA THR A 196 -3.23 1.57 23.00
C THR A 196 -4.62 1.03 23.38
N GLY A 197 -5.61 1.88 23.57
CA GLY A 197 -7.02 1.52 23.81
C GLY A 197 -7.87 1.40 22.55
N ALA A 198 -7.40 1.91 21.40
CA ALA A 198 -8.16 1.94 20.15
C ALA A 198 -8.58 0.53 19.69
N ALA A 199 -7.68 -0.43 19.72
CA ALA A 199 -7.97 -1.81 19.33
C ALA A 199 -9.10 -2.44 20.16
N LYS A 200 -9.12 -2.16 21.48
CA LYS A 200 -10.16 -2.67 22.38
C LYS A 200 -11.51 -1.99 22.16
N ARG A 201 -11.51 -0.67 21.94
CA ARG A 201 -12.76 0.07 21.62
C ARG A 201 -13.32 -0.36 20.27
N GLU A 202 -12.45 -0.53 19.27
CA GLU A 202 -12.85 -1.01 17.95
C GLU A 202 -13.38 -2.45 18.03
N ALA A 203 -12.74 -3.33 18.79
CA ALA A 203 -13.24 -4.68 19.02
C ALA A 203 -14.64 -4.69 19.63
N ALA A 204 -14.94 -3.80 20.58
CA ALA A 204 -16.27 -3.66 21.16
C ALA A 204 -17.31 -3.20 20.12
N LYS A 205 -16.98 -2.20 19.30
CA LYS A 205 -17.87 -1.73 18.21
C LYS A 205 -18.14 -2.82 17.18
N ILE A 206 -17.12 -3.61 16.84
CA ILE A 206 -17.25 -4.74 15.91
C ILE A 206 -18.15 -5.82 16.50
N ALA A 207 -18.00 -6.14 17.79
CA ALA A 207 -18.79 -7.16 18.47
C ALA A 207 -20.29 -6.80 18.53
N ASP A 208 -20.65 -5.51 18.56
CA ASP A 208 -22.04 -5.04 18.56
C ASP A 208 -22.69 -5.03 17.17
N LYS A 209 -21.94 -5.32 16.09
CA LYS A 209 -22.50 -5.33 14.73
C LYS A 209 -23.46 -6.49 14.55
N ALA A 210 -24.63 -6.21 14.00
CA ALA A 210 -25.53 -7.27 13.57
C ALA A 210 -24.88 -8.14 12.46
N PRO A 211 -25.25 -9.41 12.31
CA PRO A 211 -24.67 -10.28 11.29
C PRO A 211 -24.84 -9.73 9.88
N PHE A 212 -23.81 -9.88 9.06
CA PHE A 212 -23.86 -9.53 7.65
C PHE A 212 -24.56 -10.63 6.84
N GLU A 213 -25.05 -10.30 5.67
CA GLU A 213 -25.47 -11.31 4.70
C GLU A 213 -24.27 -11.75 3.85
N VAL A 214 -23.39 -10.80 3.50
CA VAL A 214 -22.11 -11.05 2.85
C VAL A 214 -21.00 -10.33 3.63
N LEU A 215 -20.06 -11.08 4.17
CA LEU A 215 -18.82 -10.55 4.75
C LEU A 215 -17.66 -10.85 3.81
N VAL A 216 -16.97 -9.79 3.38
CA VAL A 216 -15.75 -9.90 2.58
C VAL A 216 -14.54 -9.78 3.51
N VAL A 217 -13.61 -10.72 3.45
CA VAL A 217 -12.35 -10.69 4.19
C VAL A 217 -11.21 -10.39 3.23
N GLY A 218 -10.71 -9.18 3.28
CA GLY A 218 -9.69 -8.63 2.38
C GLY A 218 -10.21 -7.47 1.54
N GLY A 219 -9.49 -6.34 1.54
CA GLY A 219 -9.86 -5.09 0.86
C GLY A 219 -9.12 -4.84 -0.46
N GLY A 220 -8.50 -5.87 -1.06
CA GLY A 220 -7.87 -5.75 -2.37
C GLY A 220 -8.88 -5.71 -3.53
N PRO A 221 -8.44 -5.72 -4.80
CA PRO A 221 -9.32 -5.63 -5.97
C PRO A 221 -10.44 -6.67 -5.99
N ALA A 222 -10.16 -7.92 -5.60
CA ALA A 222 -11.16 -8.98 -5.51
C ALA A 222 -12.22 -8.66 -4.45
N GLY A 223 -11.79 -8.21 -3.26
CA GLY A 223 -12.70 -7.88 -2.18
C GLY A 223 -13.55 -6.65 -2.48
N ALA A 224 -12.96 -5.59 -3.03
CA ALA A 224 -13.70 -4.39 -3.46
C ALA A 224 -14.77 -4.74 -4.51
N ALA A 225 -14.41 -5.54 -5.52
CA ALA A 225 -15.36 -5.98 -6.53
C ALA A 225 -16.49 -6.84 -5.94
N ALA A 226 -16.15 -7.76 -5.03
CA ALA A 226 -17.15 -8.60 -4.35
C ALA A 226 -18.14 -7.75 -3.54
N ALA A 227 -17.64 -6.78 -2.77
CA ALA A 227 -18.49 -5.91 -1.98
C ALA A 227 -19.42 -5.04 -2.83
N ILE A 228 -18.89 -4.43 -3.91
CA ILE A 228 -19.71 -3.63 -4.84
C ILE A 228 -20.84 -4.49 -5.44
N TYR A 229 -20.53 -5.70 -5.92
CA TYR A 229 -21.52 -6.58 -6.53
C TYR A 229 -22.57 -7.09 -5.55
N ALA A 230 -22.20 -7.31 -4.30
CA ALA A 230 -23.16 -7.68 -3.25
C ALA A 230 -24.03 -6.47 -2.85
N ALA A 231 -23.43 -5.33 -2.51
CA ALA A 231 -24.14 -4.14 -2.05
C ALA A 231 -25.11 -3.58 -3.10
N ARG A 232 -24.76 -3.61 -4.38
CA ARG A 232 -25.67 -3.21 -5.48
C ARG A 232 -26.95 -4.02 -5.58
N LYS A 233 -27.04 -5.16 -4.92
CA LYS A 233 -28.25 -5.97 -4.79
C LYS A 233 -29.07 -5.65 -3.53
N GLY A 234 -28.67 -4.63 -2.77
CA GLY A 234 -29.28 -4.29 -1.49
C GLY A 234 -28.94 -5.27 -0.35
N ILE A 235 -27.86 -6.06 -0.53
CA ILE A 235 -27.42 -7.03 0.47
C ILE A 235 -26.59 -6.31 1.52
N ARG A 236 -26.86 -6.54 2.80
CA ARG A 236 -26.05 -6.02 3.89
C ARG A 236 -24.64 -6.59 3.83
N THR A 237 -23.69 -5.75 3.44
CA THR A 237 -22.32 -6.15 3.12
C THR A 237 -21.31 -5.46 4.03
N GLY A 238 -20.34 -6.24 4.55
CA GLY A 238 -19.18 -5.72 5.27
C GLY A 238 -17.86 -6.13 4.61
N ILE A 239 -16.83 -5.31 4.77
CA ILE A 239 -15.44 -5.63 4.43
C ILE A 239 -14.59 -5.54 5.68
N ALA A 240 -13.89 -6.63 6.04
CA ALA A 240 -12.83 -6.61 7.03
C ALA A 240 -11.48 -6.67 6.28
N ALA A 241 -10.65 -5.66 6.43
CA ALA A 241 -9.39 -5.56 5.72
C ALA A 241 -8.25 -5.07 6.62
N GLU A 242 -7.09 -5.69 6.51
CA GLU A 242 -5.86 -5.22 7.15
C GLU A 242 -5.44 -3.85 6.57
N ARG A 243 -5.52 -3.69 5.24
CA ARG A 243 -5.47 -2.40 4.55
C ARG A 243 -6.32 -2.45 3.29
N PHE A 244 -7.09 -1.41 3.05
CA PHE A 244 -7.86 -1.30 1.81
C PHE A 244 -6.93 -1.03 0.62
N GLY A 245 -7.19 -1.65 -0.53
CA GLY A 245 -6.31 -1.66 -1.70
C GLY A 245 -5.37 -2.87 -1.76
N GLY A 246 -5.04 -3.48 -0.61
CA GLY A 246 -4.18 -4.66 -0.54
C GLY A 246 -2.81 -4.45 -1.20
N GLN A 247 -2.31 -5.46 -1.90
CA GLN A 247 -0.98 -5.44 -2.54
C GLN A 247 -0.86 -4.44 -3.71
N VAL A 248 -2.00 -4.01 -4.29
CA VAL A 248 -2.00 -2.99 -5.35
C VAL A 248 -1.37 -1.68 -4.89
N LEU A 249 -1.50 -1.34 -3.60
CA LEU A 249 -0.86 -0.16 -3.01
C LEU A 249 0.67 -0.13 -3.19
N ASP A 250 1.29 -1.29 -3.35
CA ASP A 250 2.75 -1.41 -3.47
C ASP A 250 3.22 -1.37 -4.94
N THR A 251 2.30 -1.19 -5.90
CA THR A 251 2.59 -1.14 -7.35
C THR A 251 2.72 0.31 -7.81
N MET A 252 3.84 0.65 -8.46
CA MET A 252 4.14 2.03 -8.87
C MET A 252 3.49 2.42 -10.18
N ALA A 253 3.49 1.54 -11.18
CA ALA A 253 2.91 1.77 -12.49
C ALA A 253 2.00 0.60 -12.87
N ILE A 254 0.82 0.90 -13.38
CA ILE A 254 -0.18 -0.07 -13.84
C ILE A 254 -0.62 0.37 -15.23
N GLU A 255 -0.20 -0.37 -16.25
CA GLU A 255 -0.54 -0.12 -17.66
C GLU A 255 -1.43 -1.23 -18.26
N ASN A 256 -1.63 -2.31 -17.52
CA ASN A 256 -2.38 -3.49 -17.96
C ASN A 256 -3.80 -3.56 -17.37
N PHE A 257 -4.29 -2.49 -16.72
CA PHE A 257 -5.66 -2.42 -16.24
C PHE A 257 -6.58 -1.90 -17.35
N ILE A 258 -7.45 -2.76 -17.85
CA ILE A 258 -8.32 -2.48 -19.03
C ILE A 258 -9.18 -1.25 -18.79
N SER A 259 -9.27 -0.37 -19.78
CA SER A 259 -9.93 0.94 -19.81
C SER A 259 -9.20 2.08 -19.09
N VAL A 260 -8.11 1.80 -18.39
CA VAL A 260 -7.23 2.81 -17.80
C VAL A 260 -5.86 2.67 -18.45
N LYS A 261 -5.46 3.67 -19.26
CA LYS A 261 -4.22 3.61 -20.04
C LYS A 261 -2.98 3.48 -19.16
N GLU A 262 -2.95 4.25 -18.07
CA GLU A 262 -1.88 4.28 -17.10
C GLU A 262 -2.41 4.78 -15.76
N THR A 263 -2.02 4.15 -14.66
CA THR A 263 -2.33 4.58 -13.30
C THR A 263 -1.27 4.08 -12.33
N GLU A 264 -1.35 4.53 -11.10
CA GLU A 264 -0.54 4.05 -9.97
C GLU A 264 -1.40 3.23 -9.02
N GLY A 265 -0.79 2.27 -8.32
CA GLY A 265 -1.48 1.43 -7.36
C GLY A 265 -2.28 2.21 -6.31
N PRO A 266 -1.68 3.21 -5.63
CA PRO A 266 -2.40 4.04 -4.68
C PRO A 266 -3.60 4.77 -5.28
N LYS A 267 -3.50 5.27 -6.52
CA LYS A 267 -4.61 5.94 -7.21
C LYS A 267 -5.75 4.96 -7.53
N LEU A 268 -5.40 3.77 -8.01
CA LEU A 268 -6.38 2.73 -8.29
C LEU A 268 -7.06 2.24 -7.01
N ALA A 269 -6.30 2.05 -5.93
CA ALA A 269 -6.84 1.65 -4.63
C ALA A 269 -7.80 2.70 -4.07
N ALA A 270 -7.44 3.99 -4.15
CA ALA A 270 -8.31 5.09 -3.73
C ALA A 270 -9.61 5.16 -4.57
N ALA A 271 -9.52 4.95 -5.88
CA ALA A 271 -10.70 4.91 -6.75
C ALA A 271 -11.61 3.72 -6.43
N LEU A 272 -11.05 2.54 -6.12
CA LEU A 272 -11.81 1.36 -5.68
C LEU A 272 -12.49 1.62 -4.33
N GLU A 273 -11.81 2.21 -3.37
CA GLU A 273 -12.38 2.55 -2.07
C GLU A 273 -13.52 3.56 -2.21
N GLN A 274 -13.31 4.61 -3.00
CA GLN A 274 -14.37 5.58 -3.30
C GLN A 274 -15.59 4.90 -3.93
N HIS A 275 -15.39 3.98 -4.86
CA HIS A 275 -16.49 3.26 -5.49
C HIS A 275 -17.23 2.33 -4.51
N VAL A 276 -16.53 1.68 -3.57
CA VAL A 276 -17.18 0.91 -2.50
C VAL A 276 -18.01 1.80 -1.60
N ARG A 277 -17.50 2.99 -1.26
CA ARG A 277 -18.19 3.98 -0.39
C ARG A 277 -19.43 4.63 -1.03
N GLU A 278 -19.61 4.53 -2.36
CA GLU A 278 -20.87 4.94 -3.03
C GLU A 278 -22.05 4.03 -2.64
N TYR A 279 -21.78 2.88 -2.04
CA TYR A 279 -22.77 1.94 -1.53
C TYR A 279 -22.67 1.85 0.01
N GLU A 280 -23.75 1.41 0.65
CA GLU A 280 -23.79 1.22 2.10
C GLU A 280 -22.99 -0.03 2.54
N VAL A 281 -21.70 -0.06 2.24
CA VAL A 281 -20.76 -1.10 2.67
C VAL A 281 -20.08 -0.68 3.97
N ASP A 282 -20.13 -1.54 4.98
CA ASP A 282 -19.44 -1.33 6.25
C ASP A 282 -17.96 -1.73 6.09
N ILE A 283 -17.07 -0.74 5.95
CA ILE A 283 -15.63 -0.94 5.76
C ILE A 283 -14.94 -0.88 7.12
N MET A 284 -14.36 -2.02 7.53
CA MET A 284 -13.59 -2.17 8.77
C MET A 284 -12.11 -2.33 8.41
N ASN A 285 -11.36 -1.23 8.50
CA ASN A 285 -9.92 -1.21 8.26
C ASN A 285 -9.14 -1.71 9.49
N LEU A 286 -7.86 -2.07 9.29
CA LEU A 286 -6.96 -2.61 10.31
C LEU A 286 -7.48 -3.91 10.96
N GLN A 287 -8.31 -4.67 10.23
CA GLN A 287 -8.91 -5.90 10.71
C GLN A 287 -8.29 -7.10 9.99
N ARG A 288 -7.61 -7.95 10.74
CA ARG A 288 -7.00 -9.19 10.26
C ARG A 288 -7.78 -10.39 10.79
N GLY A 289 -8.25 -11.26 9.86
CA GLY A 289 -8.87 -12.53 10.22
C GLY A 289 -7.83 -13.51 10.76
N THR A 290 -8.15 -14.15 11.89
CA THR A 290 -7.28 -15.14 12.55
C THR A 290 -7.88 -16.52 12.61
N ARG A 291 -9.21 -16.66 12.49
CA ARG A 291 -9.91 -17.94 12.47
C ARG A 291 -11.23 -17.80 11.73
N LEU A 292 -11.56 -18.82 10.93
CA LEU A 292 -12.87 -19.01 10.31
C LEU A 292 -13.57 -20.18 11.01
N VAL A 293 -14.77 -19.94 11.49
CA VAL A 293 -15.63 -20.97 12.08
C VAL A 293 -16.83 -21.18 11.16
N PRO A 294 -16.96 -22.35 10.53
CA PRO A 294 -18.11 -22.66 9.68
C PRO A 294 -19.44 -22.58 10.43
N ALA A 295 -20.52 -22.32 9.68
CA ALA A 295 -21.86 -22.27 10.25
C ALA A 295 -22.25 -23.61 10.92
N VAL A 296 -22.90 -23.50 12.07
CA VAL A 296 -23.46 -24.65 12.81
C VAL A 296 -24.97 -24.44 12.93
N ASP A 297 -25.52 -24.40 14.12
CA ASP A 297 -26.97 -24.46 14.37
C ASP A 297 -27.74 -23.21 13.90
N ASP A 298 -27.12 -22.02 13.92
CA ASP A 298 -27.78 -20.75 13.56
C ASP A 298 -27.56 -20.31 12.10
N GLY A 299 -26.84 -21.11 11.32
CA GLY A 299 -26.55 -20.84 9.92
C GLY A 299 -25.61 -19.65 9.69
N LEU A 300 -24.92 -19.18 10.71
CA LEU A 300 -23.97 -18.07 10.62
C LEU A 300 -22.52 -18.56 10.69
N ILE A 301 -21.72 -18.05 9.77
CA ILE A 301 -20.28 -18.23 9.74
C ILE A 301 -19.65 -17.15 10.60
N GLU A 302 -18.65 -17.50 11.42
CA GLU A 302 -17.92 -16.55 12.25
C GLU A 302 -16.49 -16.35 11.73
N VAL A 303 -16.05 -15.11 11.67
CA VAL A 303 -14.66 -14.71 11.41
C VAL A 303 -14.11 -14.02 12.65
N GLN A 304 -13.15 -14.66 13.30
CA GLN A 304 -12.45 -14.09 14.46
C GLN A 304 -11.33 -13.20 13.97
N LEU A 305 -11.16 -12.04 14.62
CA LEU A 305 -10.19 -11.02 14.27
C LEU A 305 -9.03 -10.97 15.28
N GLU A 306 -7.90 -10.43 14.87
CA GLU A 306 -6.68 -10.32 15.70
C GLU A 306 -6.89 -9.47 16.97
N ASN A 307 -7.77 -8.47 16.92
CA ASN A 307 -8.14 -7.64 18.06
C ASN A 307 -9.08 -8.33 19.08
N GLY A 308 -9.42 -9.61 18.85
CA GLY A 308 -10.28 -10.43 19.71
C GLY A 308 -11.78 -10.31 19.41
N ALA A 309 -12.20 -9.45 18.48
CA ALA A 309 -13.60 -9.39 18.05
C ALA A 309 -13.95 -10.54 17.09
N SER A 310 -15.25 -10.76 16.93
CA SER A 310 -15.80 -11.70 15.95
C SER A 310 -16.85 -11.04 15.07
N LEU A 311 -16.80 -11.31 13.78
CA LEU A 311 -17.81 -10.94 12.80
C LEU A 311 -18.63 -12.16 12.39
N ARG A 312 -19.94 -11.99 12.30
CA ARG A 312 -20.87 -13.06 11.92
C ARG A 312 -21.53 -12.73 10.58
N SER A 313 -21.69 -13.72 9.72
CA SER A 313 -22.28 -13.55 8.40
C SER A 313 -22.95 -14.84 7.90
N ARG A 314 -23.94 -14.69 7.03
CA ARG A 314 -24.56 -15.82 6.34
C ARG A 314 -23.67 -16.41 5.25
N THR A 315 -22.89 -15.55 4.59
CA THR A 315 -21.88 -15.97 3.60
C THR A 315 -20.60 -15.17 3.77
N VAL A 316 -19.48 -15.78 3.44
CA VAL A 316 -18.15 -15.15 3.52
C VAL A 316 -17.45 -15.24 2.16
N VAL A 317 -16.84 -14.15 1.72
CA VAL A 317 -15.95 -14.12 0.55
C VAL A 317 -14.53 -13.87 1.02
N LEU A 318 -13.68 -14.89 0.91
CA LEU A 318 -12.25 -14.81 1.25
C LEU A 318 -11.48 -14.19 0.09
N ALA A 319 -10.95 -12.98 0.28
CA ALA A 319 -10.22 -12.20 -0.72
C ALA A 319 -8.90 -11.67 -0.13
N THR A 320 -8.26 -12.46 0.73
CA THR A 320 -7.08 -12.09 1.52
C THR A 320 -5.79 -11.97 0.69
N GLY A 321 -5.84 -12.34 -0.61
CA GLY A 321 -4.74 -12.20 -1.53
C GLY A 321 -3.54 -13.11 -1.20
N ALA A 322 -2.40 -12.74 -1.76
CA ALA A 322 -1.13 -13.44 -1.56
C ALA A 322 -0.02 -12.40 -1.43
N ARG A 323 1.12 -12.81 -0.89
CA ARG A 323 2.32 -11.99 -0.80
C ARG A 323 3.48 -12.65 -1.56
N TRP A 324 4.33 -11.83 -2.14
CA TRP A 324 5.53 -12.32 -2.80
C TRP A 324 6.53 -12.85 -1.76
N ARG A 325 7.13 -13.98 -2.07
CA ARG A 325 8.25 -14.49 -1.30
C ARG A 325 9.47 -13.63 -1.62
N GLN A 326 10.14 -13.14 -0.59
CA GLN A 326 11.36 -12.34 -0.68
C GLN A 326 12.60 -13.22 -0.61
N MET A 327 13.71 -12.75 -1.21
CA MET A 327 15.03 -13.36 -1.07
C MET A 327 15.61 -13.11 0.32
N ASN A 328 15.21 -12.01 0.97
CA ASN A 328 15.72 -11.49 2.24
C ASN A 328 17.24 -11.24 2.20
N VAL A 329 17.69 -10.56 1.16
CA VAL A 329 19.11 -10.21 0.97
C VAL A 329 19.30 -8.68 1.04
N PRO A 330 20.50 -8.19 1.41
CA PRO A 330 20.82 -6.76 1.34
C PRO A 330 20.48 -6.19 -0.02
N GLY A 331 19.93 -4.97 -0.04
CA GLY A 331 19.55 -4.26 -1.25
C GLY A 331 18.16 -4.63 -1.81
N GLU A 332 17.57 -5.78 -1.46
CA GLU A 332 16.25 -6.17 -1.99
C GLU A 332 15.16 -5.14 -1.66
N ASP A 333 15.00 -4.79 -0.39
CA ASP A 333 13.99 -3.80 0.02
C ASP A 333 14.39 -2.37 -0.36
N GLN A 334 15.67 -2.02 -0.32
CA GLN A 334 16.19 -0.70 -0.69
C GLN A 334 15.86 -0.35 -2.15
N TYR A 335 15.98 -1.35 -3.04
CA TYR A 335 15.76 -1.16 -4.48
C TYR A 335 14.41 -1.71 -4.97
N ARG A 336 13.48 -2.03 -4.07
CA ARG A 336 12.10 -2.36 -4.43
C ARG A 336 11.47 -1.19 -5.19
N ASN A 337 10.88 -1.46 -6.35
CA ASN A 337 10.37 -0.46 -7.30
C ASN A 337 11.45 0.51 -7.86
N LYS A 338 12.72 0.22 -7.62
CA LYS A 338 13.88 0.95 -8.17
C LYS A 338 14.82 0.02 -8.95
N GLY A 339 14.25 -1.06 -9.48
CA GLY A 339 14.96 -2.11 -10.20
C GLY A 339 14.73 -3.50 -9.63
N VAL A 340 14.30 -3.67 -8.38
CA VAL A 340 13.77 -4.93 -7.87
C VAL A 340 12.26 -4.97 -8.09
N ALA A 341 11.78 -5.99 -8.80
CA ALA A 341 10.39 -6.19 -9.19
C ALA A 341 9.93 -7.63 -8.91
N TYR A 342 8.62 -7.82 -8.75
CA TYR A 342 8.01 -9.11 -8.45
C TYR A 342 6.98 -9.54 -9.50
N CYS A 343 6.54 -8.64 -10.38
CA CYS A 343 5.55 -8.92 -11.41
C CYS A 343 6.15 -8.68 -12.80
N PRO A 344 6.56 -9.72 -13.54
CA PRO A 344 7.12 -9.56 -14.90
C PRO A 344 6.13 -8.91 -15.87
N HIS A 345 4.86 -9.29 -15.79
CA HIS A 345 3.81 -8.74 -16.66
C HIS A 345 3.47 -7.27 -16.37
N CYS A 346 3.72 -6.81 -15.11
CA CYS A 346 3.48 -5.44 -14.71
C CYS A 346 4.66 -4.54 -15.07
N ASP A 347 5.86 -4.98 -14.67
CA ASP A 347 7.06 -4.15 -14.67
C ASP A 347 7.98 -4.41 -15.87
N GLY A 348 7.82 -5.55 -16.56
CA GLY A 348 8.67 -5.96 -17.69
C GLY A 348 8.86 -4.87 -18.76
N PRO A 349 7.80 -4.17 -19.22
CA PRO A 349 7.92 -3.10 -20.20
C PRO A 349 8.86 -1.97 -19.79
N LEU A 350 9.00 -1.68 -18.49
CA LEU A 350 9.90 -0.64 -17.94
C LEU A 350 11.39 -0.97 -18.14
N PHE A 351 11.69 -2.25 -18.42
CA PHE A 351 13.04 -2.75 -18.62
C PHE A 351 13.39 -3.01 -20.10
N LYS A 352 12.61 -2.46 -21.02
CA LYS A 352 12.85 -2.61 -22.46
C LYS A 352 14.29 -2.21 -22.82
N GLY A 353 15.00 -3.16 -23.46
CA GLY A 353 16.39 -2.97 -23.91
C GLY A 353 17.45 -2.98 -22.79
N LYS A 354 17.08 -3.27 -21.53
CA LYS A 354 17.99 -3.39 -20.39
C LYS A 354 18.43 -4.84 -20.16
N ARG A 355 19.41 -5.05 -19.29
CA ARG A 355 19.82 -6.37 -18.81
C ARG A 355 19.13 -6.64 -17.49
N VAL A 356 18.53 -7.82 -17.30
CA VAL A 356 17.82 -8.17 -16.08
C VAL A 356 18.22 -9.54 -15.57
N ALA A 357 18.01 -9.79 -14.28
CA ALA A 357 18.02 -11.13 -13.72
C ALA A 357 16.59 -11.58 -13.37
N VAL A 358 16.36 -12.89 -13.49
CA VAL A 358 15.18 -13.56 -12.92
C VAL A 358 15.67 -14.54 -11.87
N ILE A 359 15.16 -14.42 -10.65
CA ILE A 359 15.54 -15.29 -9.53
C ILE A 359 14.46 -16.34 -9.34
N GLY A 360 14.85 -17.62 -9.54
CA GLY A 360 13.98 -18.79 -9.42
C GLY A 360 13.81 -19.56 -10.72
N GLY A 361 13.98 -20.87 -10.68
CA GLY A 361 13.94 -21.79 -11.83
C GLY A 361 12.73 -22.73 -11.84
N GLY A 362 11.65 -22.39 -11.13
CA GLY A 362 10.33 -23.03 -11.26
C GLY A 362 9.57 -22.52 -12.48
N ASN A 363 8.35 -23.03 -12.73
CA ASN A 363 7.52 -22.61 -13.87
C ASN A 363 7.43 -21.09 -13.97
N SER A 364 7.04 -20.40 -12.89
CA SER A 364 6.87 -18.94 -12.88
C SER A 364 8.16 -18.18 -13.26
N GLY A 365 9.33 -18.63 -12.75
CA GLY A 365 10.61 -17.98 -13.08
C GLY A 365 11.04 -18.22 -14.52
N VAL A 366 10.82 -19.44 -15.03
CA VAL A 366 11.16 -19.77 -16.43
C VAL A 366 10.21 -19.08 -17.41
N GLU A 367 8.90 -19.02 -17.11
CA GLU A 367 7.92 -18.27 -17.89
C GLU A 367 8.25 -16.77 -17.90
N ALA A 368 8.57 -16.21 -16.74
CA ALA A 368 9.02 -14.82 -16.61
C ALA A 368 10.27 -14.52 -17.44
N ALA A 369 11.26 -15.43 -17.42
CA ALA A 369 12.47 -15.27 -18.20
C ALA A 369 12.21 -15.35 -19.71
N ILE A 370 11.28 -16.21 -20.15
CA ILE A 370 10.87 -16.31 -21.55
C ILE A 370 10.14 -15.04 -21.99
N ASP A 371 9.21 -14.53 -21.18
CA ASP A 371 8.44 -13.32 -21.46
C ASP A 371 9.36 -12.09 -21.54
N LEU A 372 10.20 -11.89 -20.52
CA LEU A 372 11.17 -10.81 -20.49
C LEU A 372 12.18 -10.86 -21.63
N ALA A 373 12.60 -12.06 -22.07
CA ALA A 373 13.54 -12.19 -23.19
C ALA A 373 13.01 -11.59 -24.50
N GLY A 374 11.68 -11.47 -24.66
CA GLY A 374 11.06 -10.77 -25.78
C GLY A 374 11.09 -9.24 -25.68
N ILE A 375 11.44 -8.68 -24.52
CA ILE A 375 11.33 -7.25 -24.22
C ILE A 375 12.71 -6.63 -23.94
N VAL A 376 13.56 -7.35 -23.18
CA VAL A 376 14.83 -6.85 -22.66
C VAL A 376 16.02 -7.26 -23.52
N ALA A 377 17.16 -6.61 -23.33
CA ALA A 377 18.39 -6.96 -24.07
C ALA A 377 18.96 -8.32 -23.66
N HIS A 378 18.92 -8.65 -22.37
CA HIS A 378 19.48 -9.90 -21.83
C HIS A 378 18.82 -10.31 -20.54
N VAL A 379 18.58 -11.61 -20.36
CA VAL A 379 18.06 -12.21 -19.12
C VAL A 379 19.10 -13.16 -18.53
N THR A 380 19.41 -13.00 -17.24
CA THR A 380 20.16 -14.00 -16.47
C THR A 380 19.20 -14.68 -15.49
N LEU A 381 18.81 -15.93 -15.76
CA LEU A 381 18.02 -16.72 -14.82
C LEU A 381 18.96 -17.37 -13.80
N ILE A 382 18.70 -17.15 -12.51
CA ILE A 382 19.50 -17.66 -11.39
C ILE A 382 18.64 -18.62 -10.56
N GLU A 383 19.08 -19.87 -10.44
CA GLU A 383 18.42 -20.92 -9.70
C GLU A 383 19.32 -21.44 -8.57
N PHE A 384 18.75 -21.54 -7.38
CA PHE A 384 19.42 -22.05 -6.18
C PHE A 384 19.82 -23.52 -6.29
N ASP A 385 18.95 -24.35 -6.88
CA ASP A 385 19.19 -25.77 -7.06
C ASP A 385 20.09 -26.06 -8.27
N ALA A 386 20.60 -27.29 -8.33
CA ALA A 386 21.44 -27.77 -9.44
C ALA A 386 20.70 -27.89 -10.77
N GLN A 387 19.36 -27.93 -10.73
CA GLN A 387 18.50 -28.10 -11.90
C GLN A 387 17.27 -27.19 -11.81
N LEU A 388 16.77 -26.77 -12.97
CA LEU A 388 15.47 -26.09 -13.05
C LEU A 388 14.35 -27.07 -12.70
N ARG A 389 13.34 -26.58 -11.99
CA ARG A 389 12.15 -27.35 -11.60
C ARG A 389 10.95 -27.10 -12.53
N ALA A 390 11.12 -26.24 -13.53
CA ALA A 390 10.07 -25.95 -14.50
C ALA A 390 9.82 -27.16 -15.41
N ASP A 391 8.65 -27.18 -16.04
CA ASP A 391 8.27 -28.20 -17.03
C ASP A 391 9.27 -28.22 -18.19
N GLU A 392 9.56 -29.41 -18.69
CA GLU A 392 10.59 -29.62 -19.72
C GLU A 392 10.31 -28.81 -21.01
N VAL A 393 9.05 -28.60 -21.35
CA VAL A 393 8.66 -27.78 -22.50
C VAL A 393 9.10 -26.32 -22.34
N LEU A 394 8.95 -25.78 -21.14
CA LEU A 394 9.38 -24.42 -20.80
C LEU A 394 10.91 -24.32 -20.79
N GLN A 395 11.58 -25.30 -20.19
CA GLN A 395 13.05 -25.33 -20.17
C GLN A 395 13.66 -25.39 -21.58
N ARG A 396 13.07 -26.21 -22.49
CA ARG A 396 13.52 -26.26 -23.89
C ARG A 396 13.32 -24.93 -24.60
N LYS A 397 12.16 -24.28 -24.38
CA LYS A 397 11.91 -22.94 -24.93
C LYS A 397 12.92 -21.93 -24.40
N LEU A 398 13.15 -21.88 -23.09
CA LEU A 398 14.12 -20.98 -22.47
C LEU A 398 15.54 -21.15 -23.06
N ARG A 399 16.01 -22.41 -23.18
CA ARG A 399 17.34 -22.72 -23.72
C ARG A 399 17.50 -22.40 -25.22
N SER A 400 16.40 -22.23 -25.95
CA SER A 400 16.43 -21.83 -27.36
C SER A 400 16.61 -20.32 -27.57
N LEU A 401 16.56 -19.51 -26.51
CA LEU A 401 16.64 -18.05 -26.58
C LEU A 401 18.10 -17.60 -26.47
N ALA A 402 18.58 -16.91 -27.49
CA ALA A 402 19.99 -16.49 -27.59
C ALA A 402 20.40 -15.42 -26.56
N ASN A 403 19.45 -14.65 -26.06
CA ASN A 403 19.68 -13.61 -25.08
C ASN A 403 19.39 -14.04 -23.63
N VAL A 404 19.34 -15.35 -23.36
CA VAL A 404 19.13 -15.89 -22.01
C VAL A 404 20.36 -16.68 -21.55
N ARG A 405 20.83 -16.36 -20.35
CA ARG A 405 21.83 -17.11 -19.60
C ARG A 405 21.20 -17.80 -18.41
N ILE A 406 21.46 -19.10 -18.25
CA ILE A 406 20.97 -19.88 -17.09
C ILE A 406 22.16 -20.15 -16.16
N VAL A 407 21.97 -19.85 -14.87
CA VAL A 407 22.95 -20.12 -13.80
C VAL A 407 22.24 -20.92 -12.72
N THR A 408 22.63 -22.18 -12.56
CA THR A 408 22.11 -23.09 -11.52
C THR A 408 23.11 -23.25 -10.39
N SER A 409 22.71 -23.85 -9.28
CA SER A 409 23.51 -23.97 -8.04
C SER A 409 24.02 -22.61 -7.55
N ALA A 410 23.21 -21.56 -7.69
CA ALA A 410 23.61 -20.19 -7.41
C ALA A 410 22.65 -19.54 -6.41
N GLN A 411 23.18 -19.01 -5.33
CA GLN A 411 22.43 -18.29 -4.31
C GLN A 411 22.65 -16.79 -4.49
N THR A 412 21.62 -16.05 -4.80
CA THR A 412 21.67 -14.57 -4.75
C THR A 412 21.93 -14.14 -3.32
N THR A 413 22.93 -13.30 -3.10
CA THR A 413 23.38 -12.86 -1.76
C THR A 413 23.22 -11.36 -1.55
N GLU A 414 23.16 -10.56 -2.62
CA GLU A 414 23.06 -9.11 -2.53
C GLU A 414 22.51 -8.50 -3.83
N VAL A 415 21.71 -7.45 -3.71
CA VAL A 415 21.33 -6.58 -4.83
C VAL A 415 22.09 -5.27 -4.73
N LEU A 416 22.81 -4.91 -5.78
CA LEU A 416 23.65 -3.73 -5.84
C LEU A 416 22.94 -2.58 -6.55
N GLY A 417 23.26 -1.36 -6.16
CA GLY A 417 22.76 -0.16 -6.81
C GLY A 417 23.53 1.10 -6.45
N ASP A 418 23.12 2.22 -7.03
CA ASP A 418 23.75 3.53 -6.88
C ASP A 418 23.02 4.45 -5.87
N GLY A 419 22.11 3.87 -5.06
CA GLY A 419 21.20 4.59 -4.17
C GLY A 419 19.87 4.97 -4.83
N SER A 420 19.82 5.19 -6.15
CA SER A 420 18.62 5.53 -6.89
C SER A 420 18.00 4.33 -7.62
N ARG A 421 18.82 3.38 -8.09
CA ARG A 421 18.40 2.22 -8.88
C ARG A 421 19.37 1.07 -8.79
N VAL A 422 18.90 -0.11 -9.18
CA VAL A 422 19.73 -1.32 -9.34
C VAL A 422 20.77 -1.12 -10.45
N ASN A 423 22.01 -1.54 -10.19
CA ASN A 423 23.09 -1.62 -11.19
C ASN A 423 23.81 -2.97 -11.23
N GLY A 424 23.39 -3.92 -10.39
CA GLY A 424 23.96 -5.27 -10.37
C GLY A 424 23.37 -6.15 -9.28
N LEU A 425 23.83 -7.38 -9.22
CA LEU A 425 23.62 -8.31 -8.12
C LEU A 425 24.85 -9.17 -7.88
N VAL A 426 24.94 -9.77 -6.71
CA VAL A 426 25.95 -10.77 -6.35
C VAL A 426 25.25 -12.10 -6.09
N TYR A 427 25.81 -13.17 -6.65
CA TYR A 427 25.42 -14.52 -6.27
C TYR A 427 26.66 -15.35 -5.89
N ARG A 428 26.46 -16.30 -5.00
CA ARG A 428 27.46 -17.30 -4.59
C ARG A 428 27.27 -18.59 -5.39
N ASP A 429 28.34 -19.07 -6.03
CA ASP A 429 28.37 -20.42 -6.60
C ASP A 429 28.40 -21.45 -5.46
N ARG A 430 27.40 -22.30 -5.39
CA ARG A 430 27.23 -23.30 -4.32
C ARG A 430 28.05 -24.58 -4.54
N VAL A 431 28.64 -24.76 -5.71
CA VAL A 431 29.47 -25.92 -6.09
C VAL A 431 30.95 -25.56 -6.06
N GLY A 432 31.34 -24.55 -6.84
CA GLY A 432 32.75 -24.12 -6.96
C GLY A 432 33.18 -23.17 -5.84
N GLY A 433 32.24 -22.59 -5.11
CA GLY A 433 32.50 -21.51 -4.15
C GLY A 433 32.85 -20.20 -4.86
N GLY A 434 32.82 -19.12 -4.09
CA GLY A 434 33.12 -17.78 -4.59
C GLY A 434 31.87 -16.98 -4.98
N ASP A 435 32.02 -15.65 -4.89
CA ASP A 435 30.97 -14.70 -5.21
C ASP A 435 31.18 -14.16 -6.62
N HIS A 436 30.09 -14.06 -7.37
CA HIS A 436 30.05 -13.57 -8.75
C HIS A 436 29.16 -12.36 -8.86
N ARG A 437 29.68 -11.29 -9.44
CA ARG A 437 28.90 -10.09 -9.74
C ARG A 437 28.34 -10.15 -11.16
N VAL A 438 27.05 -9.76 -11.29
CA VAL A 438 26.37 -9.57 -12.57
C VAL A 438 25.95 -8.12 -12.68
N GLU A 439 26.38 -7.45 -13.73
CA GLU A 439 25.92 -6.08 -14.04
C GLU A 439 24.59 -6.15 -14.79
N LEU A 440 23.59 -5.45 -14.25
CA LEU A 440 22.23 -5.43 -14.78
C LEU A 440 21.45 -4.23 -14.20
N GLU A 441 20.31 -3.93 -14.79
CA GLU A 441 19.46 -2.81 -14.42
C GLU A 441 18.14 -3.23 -13.75
N GLY A 442 17.88 -4.54 -13.63
CA GLY A 442 16.66 -5.03 -12.97
C GLY A 442 16.77 -6.46 -12.45
N VAL A 443 16.08 -6.75 -11.36
CA VAL A 443 15.99 -8.07 -10.72
C VAL A 443 14.52 -8.42 -10.52
N PHE A 444 14.06 -9.50 -11.16
CA PHE A 444 12.71 -10.04 -11.02
C PHE A 444 12.74 -11.25 -10.08
N VAL A 445 12.12 -11.12 -8.91
CA VAL A 445 12.10 -12.16 -7.88
C VAL A 445 10.91 -13.08 -8.13
N GLN A 446 11.17 -14.33 -8.56
CA GLN A 446 10.18 -15.32 -8.97
C GLN A 446 10.32 -16.63 -8.19
N ILE A 447 10.46 -16.52 -6.86
CA ILE A 447 10.62 -17.65 -5.94
C ILE A 447 9.31 -18.07 -5.26
N GLY A 448 8.20 -17.65 -5.83
CA GLY A 448 6.85 -18.07 -5.48
C GLY A 448 6.02 -17.00 -4.75
N LEU A 449 4.72 -17.27 -4.74
CA LEU A 449 3.71 -16.54 -3.97
C LEU A 449 3.38 -17.32 -2.70
N LEU A 450 3.07 -16.60 -1.63
CA LEU A 450 2.58 -17.13 -0.38
C LEU A 450 1.12 -16.66 -0.21
N PRO A 451 0.13 -17.52 -0.45
CA PRO A 451 -1.26 -17.17 -0.18
C PRO A 451 -1.47 -16.86 1.31
N ASN A 452 -2.31 -15.86 1.61
CA ASN A 452 -2.60 -15.47 2.98
C ASN A 452 -3.68 -16.38 3.59
N THR A 453 -3.34 -17.67 3.79
CA THR A 453 -4.24 -18.76 4.17
C THR A 453 -3.83 -19.50 5.44
N GLU A 454 -2.80 -19.07 6.14
CA GLU A 454 -2.29 -19.77 7.32
C GLU A 454 -3.37 -20.00 8.37
N TRP A 455 -4.28 -19.05 8.52
CA TRP A 455 -5.39 -19.05 9.47
C TRP A 455 -6.59 -19.94 9.03
N LEU A 456 -6.57 -20.42 7.78
CA LEU A 456 -7.63 -21.25 7.18
C LEU A 456 -7.28 -22.74 7.14
N LYS A 457 -6.09 -23.13 7.59
CA LYS A 457 -5.65 -24.53 7.61
C LYS A 457 -6.62 -25.40 8.41
N GLY A 458 -7.03 -26.51 7.80
CA GLY A 458 -7.96 -27.45 8.42
C GLY A 458 -9.43 -27.02 8.39
N VAL A 459 -9.76 -25.85 7.83
CA VAL A 459 -11.13 -25.34 7.68
C VAL A 459 -11.59 -25.43 6.22
N VAL A 460 -10.83 -24.87 5.29
CA VAL A 460 -11.09 -24.96 3.86
C VAL A 460 -10.04 -25.84 3.18
N GLU A 461 -10.40 -26.44 2.05
CA GLU A 461 -9.45 -27.20 1.24
C GLU A 461 -8.39 -26.27 0.63
N LEU A 462 -7.11 -26.62 0.87
CA LEU A 462 -5.96 -25.90 0.34
C LEU A 462 -5.16 -26.78 -0.62
N SER A 463 -4.66 -26.16 -1.69
CA SER A 463 -3.72 -26.82 -2.61
C SER A 463 -2.37 -27.10 -1.91
N PRO A 464 -1.49 -27.95 -2.48
CA PRO A 464 -0.13 -28.13 -1.98
C PRO A 464 0.69 -26.84 -1.88
N ARG A 465 0.30 -25.77 -2.61
CA ARG A 465 0.92 -24.44 -2.56
C ARG A 465 0.29 -23.52 -1.50
N GLY A 466 -0.74 -24.02 -0.79
CA GLY A 466 -1.48 -23.25 0.22
C GLY A 466 -2.59 -22.36 -0.34
N GLU A 467 -2.91 -22.44 -1.63
CA GLU A 467 -4.01 -21.67 -2.24
C GLU A 467 -5.35 -22.30 -1.89
N ILE A 468 -6.41 -21.50 -1.74
CA ILE A 468 -7.78 -22.01 -1.53
C ILE A 468 -8.26 -22.66 -2.82
N VAL A 469 -8.66 -23.93 -2.72
CA VAL A 469 -9.31 -24.66 -3.82
C VAL A 469 -10.72 -24.13 -4.02
N VAL A 470 -11.05 -23.70 -5.22
CA VAL A 470 -12.37 -23.18 -5.59
C VAL A 470 -12.90 -23.83 -6.85
N ASP A 471 -14.21 -23.95 -6.94
CA ASP A 471 -14.90 -24.38 -8.15
C ASP A 471 -15.06 -23.23 -9.17
N ALA A 472 -15.74 -23.49 -10.30
CA ALA A 472 -16.00 -22.51 -11.33
C ALA A 472 -16.85 -21.30 -10.87
N ARG A 473 -17.51 -21.41 -9.72
CA ARG A 473 -18.34 -20.36 -9.10
C ARG A 473 -17.59 -19.61 -7.99
N GLY A 474 -16.35 -19.99 -7.68
CA GLY A 474 -15.59 -19.45 -6.55
C GLY A 474 -16.01 -20.03 -5.20
N GLN A 475 -16.77 -21.14 -5.18
CA GLN A 475 -17.17 -21.81 -3.93
C GLN A 475 -16.01 -22.65 -3.39
N THR A 476 -15.79 -22.59 -2.08
CA THR A 476 -14.79 -23.41 -1.38
C THR A 476 -15.39 -24.74 -0.95
N SER A 477 -14.60 -25.56 -0.26
CA SER A 477 -15.07 -26.81 0.36
C SER A 477 -16.09 -26.61 1.50
N VAL A 478 -16.27 -25.39 1.98
CA VAL A 478 -17.20 -25.04 3.07
C VAL A 478 -18.44 -24.35 2.51
N PRO A 479 -19.66 -24.86 2.74
CA PRO A 479 -20.89 -24.23 2.29
C PRO A 479 -21.02 -22.79 2.81
N GLY A 480 -21.43 -21.86 1.92
CA GLY A 480 -21.55 -20.44 2.25
C GLY A 480 -20.24 -19.67 2.27
N VAL A 481 -19.10 -20.35 2.10
CA VAL A 481 -17.78 -19.72 2.01
C VAL A 481 -17.29 -19.76 0.57
N PHE A 482 -17.00 -18.60 0.03
CA PHE A 482 -16.47 -18.35 -1.31
C PHE A 482 -15.08 -17.77 -1.21
N ALA A 483 -14.29 -17.85 -2.29
CA ALA A 483 -12.99 -17.19 -2.34
C ALA A 483 -12.71 -16.64 -3.74
N ALA A 484 -11.89 -15.57 -3.80
CA ALA A 484 -11.56 -14.88 -5.03
C ALA A 484 -10.18 -14.22 -5.00
N GLY A 485 -9.60 -14.05 -6.18
CA GLY A 485 -8.32 -13.39 -6.39
C GLY A 485 -7.12 -14.28 -6.06
N ASP A 486 -5.99 -13.65 -5.76
CA ASP A 486 -4.68 -14.29 -5.69
C ASP A 486 -4.54 -15.36 -4.60
N VAL A 487 -5.43 -15.37 -3.62
CA VAL A 487 -5.49 -16.39 -2.56
C VAL A 487 -5.97 -17.76 -3.04
N THR A 488 -6.58 -17.84 -4.23
CA THR A 488 -7.24 -19.03 -4.78
C THR A 488 -6.35 -19.80 -5.77
N THR A 489 -6.79 -20.99 -6.19
CA THR A 489 -6.19 -21.78 -7.26
C THR A 489 -6.44 -21.24 -8.67
N VAL A 490 -7.18 -20.12 -8.82
CA VAL A 490 -7.41 -19.47 -10.11
C VAL A 490 -6.06 -19.02 -10.71
N PRO A 491 -5.75 -19.40 -11.96
CA PRO A 491 -4.50 -19.02 -12.61
C PRO A 491 -4.46 -17.52 -12.93
N TYR A 492 -3.25 -17.02 -13.24
CA TYR A 492 -3.00 -15.64 -13.66
C TYR A 492 -3.39 -14.58 -12.62
N LYS A 493 -2.50 -14.36 -11.65
CA LYS A 493 -2.68 -13.39 -10.55
C LYS A 493 -2.57 -11.96 -11.09
N GLN A 494 -3.69 -11.40 -11.56
CA GLN A 494 -3.79 -10.07 -12.16
C GLN A 494 -4.96 -9.29 -11.55
N ILE A 495 -4.85 -7.95 -11.48
CA ILE A 495 -5.88 -7.08 -10.90
C ILE A 495 -7.24 -7.31 -11.54
N VAL A 496 -7.30 -7.31 -12.88
CA VAL A 496 -8.56 -7.46 -13.64
C VAL A 496 -9.19 -8.85 -13.43
N ILE A 497 -8.37 -9.90 -13.31
CA ILE A 497 -8.83 -11.26 -13.04
C ILE A 497 -9.36 -11.34 -11.61
N ALA A 498 -8.63 -10.81 -10.63
CA ALA A 498 -9.06 -10.77 -9.24
C ALA A 498 -10.40 -10.05 -9.07
N MET A 499 -10.62 -8.93 -9.77
CA MET A 499 -11.91 -8.22 -9.76
C MET A 499 -13.03 -9.05 -10.39
N GLY A 500 -12.78 -9.72 -11.51
CA GLY A 500 -13.74 -10.62 -12.14
C GLY A 500 -14.13 -11.78 -11.24
N GLU A 501 -13.14 -12.39 -10.58
CA GLU A 501 -13.36 -13.47 -9.62
C GLU A 501 -14.14 -13.00 -8.37
N GLY A 502 -13.83 -11.81 -7.84
CA GLY A 502 -14.57 -11.19 -6.73
C GLY A 502 -16.04 -10.95 -7.08
N SER A 503 -16.30 -10.41 -8.27
CA SER A 503 -17.66 -10.19 -8.79
C SER A 503 -18.43 -11.52 -8.91
N LYS A 504 -17.77 -12.55 -9.44
CA LYS A 504 -18.34 -13.91 -9.57
C LYS A 504 -18.65 -14.52 -8.21
N ALA A 505 -17.74 -14.43 -7.25
CA ALA A 505 -17.93 -14.95 -5.90
C ALA A 505 -19.12 -14.28 -5.20
N ALA A 506 -19.28 -12.96 -5.34
CA ALA A 506 -20.43 -12.23 -4.79
C ALA A 506 -21.76 -12.66 -5.43
N LEU A 507 -21.79 -12.87 -6.74
CA LEU A 507 -22.98 -13.39 -7.44
C LEU A 507 -23.34 -14.80 -6.97
N SER A 508 -22.33 -15.64 -6.73
CA SER A 508 -22.51 -16.99 -6.19
C SER A 508 -22.97 -16.99 -4.72
N ALA A 509 -22.45 -16.06 -3.91
CA ALA A 509 -22.92 -15.84 -2.55
C ALA A 509 -24.40 -15.40 -2.52
N PHE A 510 -24.81 -14.52 -3.44
CA PHE A 510 -26.21 -14.15 -3.58
C PHE A 510 -27.10 -15.33 -3.98
N ASP A 511 -26.68 -16.15 -4.94
CA ASP A 511 -27.41 -17.38 -5.33
C ASP A 511 -27.56 -18.35 -4.13
N HIS A 512 -26.51 -18.48 -3.32
CA HIS A 512 -26.54 -19.27 -2.08
C HIS A 512 -27.57 -18.70 -1.08
N LEU A 513 -27.57 -17.39 -0.83
CA LEU A 513 -28.50 -16.74 0.08
C LEU A 513 -29.95 -16.96 -0.33
N ILE A 514 -30.28 -16.79 -1.61
CA ILE A 514 -31.64 -17.00 -2.12
C ILE A 514 -32.09 -18.46 -1.86
N ARG A 515 -31.25 -19.43 -2.16
CA ARG A 515 -31.59 -20.86 -2.03
C ARG A 515 -31.79 -21.29 -0.57
N HIS A 516 -31.06 -20.69 0.37
CA HIS A 516 -31.12 -21.04 1.80
C HIS A 516 -32.10 -20.17 2.60
N SER A 517 -32.62 -19.09 2.04
CA SER A 517 -33.68 -18.26 2.64
C SER A 517 -35.10 -18.58 2.12
N ALA A 518 -35.20 -19.48 1.14
CA ALA A 518 -36.51 -19.87 0.63
C ALA A 518 -37.37 -20.54 1.74
N PRO A 519 -38.64 -20.14 1.91
CA PRO A 519 -39.55 -20.84 2.82
C PRO A 519 -39.61 -22.33 2.47
N ALA A 520 -39.64 -23.18 3.47
CA ALA A 520 -39.88 -24.61 3.24
C ALA A 520 -41.15 -24.78 2.37
N PRO A 521 -41.18 -25.72 1.41
CA PRO A 521 -42.37 -25.98 0.61
C PRO A 521 -43.54 -26.24 1.58
N GLN A 522 -44.60 -25.45 1.49
CA GLN A 522 -45.82 -25.75 2.19
C GLN A 522 -46.24 -27.17 1.78
N ALA A 523 -46.31 -28.11 2.72
CA ALA A 523 -46.86 -29.41 2.45
C ALA A 523 -48.21 -29.20 1.78
N ALA A 524 -48.38 -29.71 0.56
CA ALA A 524 -49.66 -29.64 -0.11
C ALA A 524 -50.68 -30.31 0.84
N ALA A 525 -51.64 -29.52 1.31
CA ALA A 525 -52.75 -30.04 2.05
C ALA A 525 -53.48 -31.05 1.15
N ALA A 526 -53.37 -32.33 1.53
CA ALA A 526 -54.03 -33.45 0.87
C ALA A 526 -55.54 -33.43 1.15
#